data_efe8e0976a8ddaec40f30455186bf8c8
#
_entry.id   efe8e0976a8ddaec40f30455186bf8c8
#
_cell.length_a   1.000
_cell.length_b   1.000
_cell.length_c   1.000
_cell.angle_alpha   90.00
_cell.angle_beta   90.00
_cell.angle_gamma   90.00
#
_symmetry.space_group_name_H-M   'P 1'
#
loop_
_entity.id
_entity.type
_entity.pdbx_description
1 polymer ?
#
loop_
_entity_poly.entity_id
_entity_poly.type
_entity_poly.pdbx_seq_one_letter_code
_entity_poly.pdbx_strand_id
1 'polypeptide(L)'
;AVRAALVESTKKPLSEETFSVEKEHGRIDGREYHVLPAGALAEQFPEWKALKSIGVAISYRIENMEKFSMEYRYYISSAELTPEQFSSAVRGHWAIENSLHWVLDVVMNEDACQIYRGDAPQILACARHMAQNMLRAETSRKASLRKKQQFAGMCSTYLEKVLDAGLAKLNQI
;
A
#
# COMPACT_ATOMS: atom_id res chain seq x y z
N ALA A 1 14.00 -22.33 -10.07
CA ALA A 1 14.39 -22.63 -8.69
C ALA A 1 13.44 -21.95 -7.69
N VAL A 2 13.36 -20.62 -7.60
CA VAL A 2 12.52 -19.86 -6.63
C VAL A 2 11.05 -20.29 -6.66
N ARG A 3 10.42 -20.31 -7.85
CA ARG A 3 9.03 -20.75 -8.02
C ARG A 3 8.80 -22.19 -7.54
N ALA A 4 9.73 -23.10 -7.82
CA ALA A 4 9.59 -24.50 -7.41
C ALA A 4 9.64 -24.65 -5.89
N ALA A 5 10.57 -23.98 -5.20
CA ALA A 5 10.68 -24.00 -3.75
C ALA A 5 9.43 -23.42 -3.08
N LEU A 6 8.88 -22.32 -3.61
CA LEU A 6 7.67 -21.67 -3.09
C LEU A 6 6.42 -22.53 -3.33
N VAL A 7 6.28 -23.17 -4.49
CA VAL A 7 5.16 -24.09 -4.76
C VAL A 7 5.17 -25.28 -3.79
N GLU A 8 6.33 -25.78 -3.42
CA GLU A 8 6.41 -26.85 -2.42
C GLU A 8 5.99 -26.36 -1.02
N SER A 9 6.32 -25.11 -0.65
CA SER A 9 5.90 -24.55 0.64
C SER A 9 4.38 -24.32 0.73
N THR A 10 3.70 -24.05 -0.38
CA THR A 10 2.24 -23.84 -0.40
C THR A 10 1.43 -25.13 -0.13
N LYS A 11 2.06 -26.29 -0.15
CA LYS A 11 1.42 -27.56 0.21
C LYS A 11 1.37 -27.82 1.72
N LYS A 12 2.08 -27.02 2.52
CA LYS A 12 2.06 -27.14 3.99
C LYS A 12 0.82 -26.46 4.56
N PRO A 13 0.24 -26.98 5.67
CA PRO A 13 -0.85 -26.30 6.34
C PRO A 13 -0.40 -24.93 6.82
N LEU A 14 -1.27 -23.92 6.60
CA LEU A 14 -1.03 -22.54 6.98
C LEU A 14 -1.46 -22.30 8.44
N SER A 15 -0.78 -21.37 9.12
CA SER A 15 -1.31 -20.77 10.34
C SER A 15 -2.42 -19.76 10.00
N GLU A 16 -3.32 -19.49 10.95
CA GLU A 16 -4.37 -18.46 10.78
C GLU A 16 -3.78 -17.07 10.48
N GLU A 17 -2.58 -16.79 10.95
CA GLU A 17 -1.86 -15.52 10.75
C GLU A 17 -1.37 -15.32 9.32
N THR A 18 -1.19 -16.40 8.55
CA THR A 18 -0.75 -16.38 7.16
C THR A 18 -1.89 -16.44 6.15
N PHE A 19 -3.12 -16.60 6.63
CA PHE A 19 -4.33 -16.63 5.81
C PHE A 19 -5.34 -15.61 6.30
N SER A 20 -5.92 -14.83 5.39
CA SER A 20 -6.99 -13.87 5.70
C SER A 20 -8.12 -13.95 4.68
N VAL A 21 -9.36 -13.79 5.16
CA VAL A 21 -10.56 -13.70 4.30
C VAL A 21 -11.33 -12.45 4.65
N GLU A 22 -11.63 -11.63 3.67
CA GLU A 22 -12.45 -10.42 3.78
C GLU A 22 -13.68 -10.58 2.89
N LYS A 23 -14.86 -10.22 3.43
CA LYS A 23 -16.14 -10.24 2.68
C LYS A 23 -16.69 -8.83 2.63
N GLU A 24 -16.84 -8.27 1.44
CA GLU A 24 -17.35 -6.93 1.25
C GLU A 24 -18.11 -6.80 -0.08
N HIS A 25 -19.30 -6.20 -0.04
CA HIS A 25 -20.10 -5.84 -1.23
C HIS A 25 -20.26 -6.99 -2.27
N GLY A 26 -20.55 -8.22 -1.81
CA GLY A 26 -20.73 -9.38 -2.70
C GLY A 26 -19.42 -10.00 -3.22
N ARG A 27 -18.28 -9.52 -2.73
CA ARG A 27 -16.94 -10.00 -3.05
C ARG A 27 -16.34 -10.71 -1.85
N ILE A 28 -15.64 -11.81 -2.11
CA ILE A 28 -14.82 -12.52 -1.14
C ILE A 28 -13.36 -12.42 -1.61
N ASP A 29 -12.53 -11.80 -0.82
CA ASP A 29 -11.09 -11.73 -1.03
C ASP A 29 -10.38 -12.60 0.01
N GLY A 30 -9.64 -13.61 -0.43
CA GLY A 30 -8.74 -14.41 0.41
C GLY A 30 -7.29 -14.11 0.08
N ARG A 31 -6.42 -14.14 1.07
CA ARG A 31 -4.98 -13.95 0.89
C ARG A 31 -4.20 -14.98 1.69
N GLU A 32 -3.16 -15.49 1.09
CA GLU A 32 -2.28 -16.52 1.61
C GLU A 32 -0.83 -16.08 1.41
N TYR A 33 -0.01 -16.27 2.43
CA TYR A 33 1.38 -15.80 2.41
C TYR A 33 2.33 -16.92 2.78
N HIS A 34 3.36 -17.12 1.96
CA HIS A 34 4.44 -18.07 2.21
C HIS A 34 5.78 -17.37 2.08
N VAL A 35 6.67 -17.65 3.00
CA VAL A 35 8.05 -17.17 2.98
C VAL A 35 9.01 -18.30 3.32
N LEU A 36 10.15 -18.31 2.66
CA LEU A 36 11.23 -19.28 2.87
C LEU A 36 12.56 -18.52 3.00
N PRO A 37 13.50 -19.01 3.82
CA PRO A 37 14.88 -18.56 3.76
C PRO A 37 15.45 -18.78 2.35
N ALA A 38 16.22 -17.81 1.85
CA ALA A 38 16.82 -17.91 0.51
C ALA A 38 17.83 -19.07 0.40
N GLY A 39 18.55 -19.39 1.49
CA GLY A 39 19.48 -20.53 1.54
C GLY A 39 20.40 -20.61 0.33
N ALA A 40 20.47 -21.78 -0.30
CA ALA A 40 21.29 -22.02 -1.47
C ALA A 40 20.90 -21.17 -2.72
N LEU A 41 19.72 -20.56 -2.74
CA LEU A 41 19.32 -19.65 -3.83
C LEU A 41 20.13 -18.38 -3.82
N ALA A 42 20.54 -17.89 -2.64
CA ALA A 42 21.39 -16.70 -2.54
C ALA A 42 22.77 -16.92 -3.20
N GLU A 43 23.28 -18.16 -3.18
CA GLU A 43 24.54 -18.52 -3.84
C GLU A 43 24.37 -18.65 -5.37
N GLN A 44 23.19 -19.04 -5.84
CA GLN A 44 22.88 -19.15 -7.26
C GLN A 44 22.66 -17.82 -7.97
N PHE A 45 22.32 -16.77 -7.19
CA PHE A 45 22.01 -15.41 -7.68
C PHE A 45 22.86 -14.35 -6.98
N PRO A 46 24.19 -14.32 -7.21
CA PRO A 46 25.11 -13.40 -6.54
C PRO A 46 24.84 -11.92 -6.86
N GLU A 47 24.13 -11.62 -7.95
CA GLU A 47 23.67 -10.27 -8.30
C GLU A 47 22.61 -9.73 -7.31
N TRP A 48 21.90 -10.57 -6.61
CA TRP A 48 20.94 -10.17 -5.57
C TRP A 48 21.63 -10.06 -4.23
N LYS A 49 22.37 -8.97 -4.07
CA LYS A 49 23.13 -8.71 -2.85
C LYS A 49 22.24 -8.76 -1.60
N ALA A 50 22.71 -9.46 -0.58
CA ALA A 50 22.03 -9.62 0.71
C ALA A 50 20.65 -10.31 0.63
N LEU A 51 20.37 -11.14 -0.37
CA LEU A 51 19.16 -11.94 -0.43
C LEU A 51 19.09 -12.89 0.78
N LYS A 52 18.06 -12.74 1.63
CA LYS A 52 17.85 -13.57 2.82
C LYS A 52 16.56 -14.36 2.79
N SER A 53 15.49 -13.82 2.22
CA SER A 53 14.20 -14.50 2.13
C SER A 53 13.58 -14.35 0.74
N ILE A 54 12.80 -15.35 0.37
CA ILE A 54 11.92 -15.34 -0.80
C ILE A 54 10.49 -15.59 -0.33
N GLY A 55 9.51 -14.93 -0.97
CA GLY A 55 8.11 -15.09 -0.58
C GLY A 55 7.16 -15.10 -1.76
N VAL A 56 5.96 -15.62 -1.51
CA VAL A 56 4.83 -15.52 -2.43
C VAL A 56 3.58 -15.10 -1.66
N ALA A 57 2.87 -14.11 -2.18
CA ALA A 57 1.53 -13.76 -1.77
C ALA A 57 0.55 -14.29 -2.83
N ILE A 58 -0.45 -15.04 -2.40
CA ILE A 58 -1.49 -15.59 -3.25
C ILE A 58 -2.78 -14.87 -2.90
N SER A 59 -3.40 -14.24 -3.89
CA SER A 59 -4.68 -13.55 -3.72
C SER A 59 -5.77 -14.31 -4.45
N TYR A 60 -6.84 -14.63 -3.73
CA TYR A 60 -8.05 -15.26 -4.26
C TYR A 60 -9.17 -14.23 -4.27
N ARG A 61 -9.92 -14.16 -5.35
CA ARG A 61 -11.09 -13.30 -5.43
C ARG A 61 -12.27 -14.04 -6.03
N ILE A 62 -13.40 -13.95 -5.36
CA ILE A 62 -14.68 -14.44 -5.84
C ILE A 62 -15.62 -13.24 -5.94
N GLU A 63 -16.12 -12.96 -7.15
CA GLU A 63 -17.08 -11.89 -7.41
C GLU A 63 -18.43 -12.49 -7.77
N ASN A 64 -19.49 -12.04 -7.08
CA ASN A 64 -20.89 -12.45 -7.31
C ASN A 64 -21.09 -13.97 -7.33
N MET A 65 -20.26 -14.75 -6.60
CA MET A 65 -20.28 -16.21 -6.54
C MET A 65 -20.06 -16.92 -7.90
N GLU A 66 -19.66 -16.20 -8.95
CA GLU A 66 -19.53 -16.74 -10.31
C GLU A 66 -18.11 -16.61 -10.87
N LYS A 67 -17.43 -15.49 -10.56
CA LYS A 67 -16.08 -15.22 -11.05
C LYS A 67 -15.05 -15.53 -9.99
N PHE A 68 -14.20 -16.50 -10.27
CA PHE A 68 -13.01 -16.81 -9.47
C PHE A 68 -11.75 -16.32 -10.19
N SER A 69 -10.90 -15.60 -9.48
CA SER A 69 -9.56 -15.24 -9.94
C SER A 69 -8.52 -15.54 -8.87
N MET A 70 -7.34 -15.92 -9.31
CA MET A 70 -6.20 -16.21 -8.43
C MET A 70 -4.95 -15.57 -9.01
N GLU A 71 -4.22 -14.84 -8.18
CA GLU A 71 -3.02 -14.12 -8.56
C GLU A 71 -1.86 -14.49 -7.63
N TYR A 72 -0.68 -14.71 -8.21
CA TYR A 72 0.56 -15.01 -7.51
C TYR A 72 1.52 -13.83 -7.66
N ARG A 73 2.03 -13.31 -6.54
CA ARG A 73 3.06 -12.28 -6.51
C ARG A 73 4.27 -12.77 -5.75
N TYR A 74 5.43 -12.74 -6.39
CA TYR A 74 6.69 -13.21 -5.85
C TYR A 74 7.52 -12.05 -5.33
N TYR A 75 8.18 -12.25 -4.19
CA TYR A 75 8.96 -11.26 -3.50
C TYR A 75 10.33 -11.81 -3.14
N ILE A 76 11.31 -10.93 -3.09
CA ILE A 76 12.64 -11.16 -2.53
C ILE A 76 12.88 -10.16 -1.41
N SER A 77 13.64 -10.55 -0.38
CA SER A 77 13.92 -9.68 0.76
C SER A 77 15.36 -9.85 1.23
N SER A 78 15.96 -8.72 1.64
CA SER A 78 17.24 -8.68 2.34
C SER A 78 17.12 -8.89 3.86
N ALA A 79 15.90 -9.00 4.39
CA ALA A 79 15.63 -9.36 5.78
C ALA A 79 15.20 -10.82 5.89
N GLU A 80 15.55 -11.45 7.01
CA GLU A 80 14.94 -12.72 7.41
C GLU A 80 13.54 -12.42 7.95
N LEU A 81 12.52 -13.00 7.33
CA LEU A 81 11.13 -12.70 7.64
C LEU A 81 10.41 -13.96 8.11
N THR A 82 9.59 -13.82 9.16
CA THR A 82 8.55 -14.81 9.46
C THR A 82 7.36 -14.63 8.50
N PRO A 83 6.47 -15.64 8.36
CA PRO A 83 5.25 -15.50 7.54
C PRO A 83 4.39 -14.29 7.94
N GLU A 84 4.27 -13.99 9.23
CA GLU A 84 3.51 -12.87 9.78
C GLU A 84 4.17 -11.52 9.41
N GLN A 85 5.48 -11.41 9.56
CA GLN A 85 6.24 -10.23 9.16
C GLN A 85 6.14 -10.00 7.65
N PHE A 86 6.22 -11.07 6.85
CA PHE A 86 6.09 -11.01 5.41
C PHE A 86 4.68 -10.54 5.01
N SER A 87 3.63 -11.12 5.60
CA SER A 87 2.24 -10.71 5.34
C SER A 87 2.01 -9.24 5.70
N SER A 88 2.53 -8.80 6.85
CA SER A 88 2.45 -7.40 7.31
C SER A 88 3.18 -6.45 6.36
N ALA A 89 4.38 -6.82 5.90
CA ALA A 89 5.16 -6.01 4.95
C ALA A 89 4.45 -5.87 3.60
N VAL A 90 3.91 -6.98 3.05
CA VAL A 90 3.16 -6.96 1.79
C VAL A 90 1.89 -6.13 1.92
N ARG A 91 1.12 -6.29 3.01
CA ARG A 91 -0.09 -5.50 3.25
C ARG A 91 0.21 -4.02 3.47
N GLY A 92 1.28 -3.71 4.19
CA GLY A 92 1.74 -2.33 4.44
C GLY A 92 2.13 -1.62 3.14
N HIS A 93 2.82 -2.31 2.23
CA HIS A 93 3.15 -1.78 0.90
C HIS A 93 1.88 -1.43 0.10
N TRP A 94 0.89 -2.33 0.07
CA TRP A 94 -0.38 -2.07 -0.61
C TRP A 94 -1.23 -0.98 0.06
N ALA A 95 -1.09 -0.81 1.37
CA ALA A 95 -1.75 0.30 2.06
C ALA A 95 -1.24 1.67 1.59
N ILE A 96 0.07 1.79 1.26
CA ILE A 96 0.64 3.01 0.69
C ILE A 96 0.05 3.29 -0.69
N GLU A 97 -0.05 2.29 -1.57
CA GLU A 97 -0.66 2.43 -2.89
C GLU A 97 -2.09 2.99 -2.79
N ASN A 98 -2.92 2.38 -1.94
CA ASN A 98 -4.33 2.79 -1.82
C ASN A 98 -4.52 4.10 -1.03
N SER A 99 -3.68 4.37 -0.03
CA SER A 99 -3.88 5.52 0.85
C SER A 99 -3.13 6.77 0.43
N LEU A 100 -2.00 6.64 -0.27
CA LEU A 100 -1.17 7.76 -0.67
C LEU A 100 -1.23 7.96 -2.19
N HIS A 101 -0.70 7.04 -2.98
CA HIS A 101 -0.57 7.19 -4.43
C HIS A 101 -1.92 7.40 -5.10
N TRP A 102 -2.90 6.53 -4.86
CA TRP A 102 -4.24 6.70 -5.42
C TRP A 102 -4.88 8.06 -5.08
N VAL A 103 -4.63 8.58 -3.87
CA VAL A 103 -5.18 9.89 -3.48
C VAL A 103 -4.47 11.03 -4.23
N LEU A 104 -3.15 10.95 -4.40
CA LEU A 104 -2.40 11.95 -5.18
C LEU A 104 -2.86 11.95 -6.63
N ASP A 105 -3.05 10.79 -7.24
CA ASP A 105 -3.45 10.66 -8.64
C ASP A 105 -4.91 11.07 -8.86
N VAL A 106 -5.84 10.50 -8.09
CA VAL A 106 -7.28 10.66 -8.35
C VAL A 106 -7.86 11.90 -7.67
N VAL A 107 -7.42 12.26 -6.45
CA VAL A 107 -7.95 13.41 -5.72
C VAL A 107 -7.18 14.68 -6.02
N MET A 108 -5.84 14.59 -6.04
CA MET A 108 -4.95 15.74 -6.26
C MET A 108 -4.54 15.92 -7.73
N ASN A 109 -4.98 15.00 -8.62
CA ASN A 109 -4.76 15.05 -10.07
C ASN A 109 -3.27 15.14 -10.45
N GLU A 110 -2.42 14.35 -9.77
CA GLU A 110 -0.97 14.42 -9.94
C GLU A 110 -0.53 13.92 -11.30
N ASP A 111 -1.03 12.76 -11.75
CA ASP A 111 -0.70 12.15 -13.04
C ASP A 111 -1.09 13.01 -14.25
N ALA A 112 -2.14 13.84 -14.12
CA ALA A 112 -2.56 14.75 -15.19
C ALA A 112 -1.81 16.09 -15.17
N CYS A 113 -0.82 16.27 -14.29
CA CYS A 113 -0.05 17.51 -14.19
C CYS A 113 0.88 17.67 -15.39
N GLN A 114 0.73 18.78 -16.13
CA GLN A 114 1.53 19.10 -17.31
C GLN A 114 2.63 20.13 -17.04
N ILE A 115 3.07 20.27 -15.81
CA ILE A 115 4.11 21.23 -15.41
C ILE A 115 5.44 20.47 -15.32
N TYR A 116 6.39 20.78 -16.23
CA TYR A 116 7.64 20.02 -16.39
C TYR A 116 8.90 20.88 -16.29
N ARG A 117 8.79 22.22 -16.07
CA ARG A 117 9.95 23.10 -16.10
C ARG A 117 10.66 23.20 -14.76
N GLY A 118 11.98 23.00 -14.77
CA GLY A 118 12.84 23.16 -13.60
C GLY A 118 12.36 22.36 -12.39
N ASP A 119 12.34 22.98 -11.23
CA ASP A 119 11.93 22.35 -9.97
C ASP A 119 10.41 22.39 -9.72
N ALA A 120 9.63 22.94 -10.67
CA ALA A 120 8.18 23.09 -10.48
C ALA A 120 7.45 21.76 -10.27
N PRO A 121 7.79 20.63 -10.93
CA PRO A 121 7.16 19.34 -10.62
C PRO A 121 7.37 18.91 -9.17
N GLN A 122 8.60 19.02 -8.65
CA GLN A 122 8.92 18.66 -7.26
C GLN A 122 8.22 19.55 -6.25
N ILE A 123 8.16 20.86 -6.51
CA ILE A 123 7.47 21.83 -5.65
C ILE A 123 5.97 21.51 -5.59
N LEU A 124 5.36 21.19 -6.73
CA LEU A 124 3.93 20.83 -6.78
C LEU A 124 3.65 19.49 -6.11
N ALA A 125 4.50 18.47 -6.30
CA ALA A 125 4.38 17.22 -5.59
C ALA A 125 4.44 17.44 -4.08
N CYS A 126 5.43 18.22 -3.60
CA CYS A 126 5.54 18.58 -2.19
C CYS A 126 4.28 19.30 -1.68
N ALA A 127 3.76 20.29 -2.41
CA ALA A 127 2.55 21.02 -2.05
C ALA A 127 1.31 20.09 -1.96
N ARG A 128 1.17 19.10 -2.88
CA ARG A 128 0.10 18.09 -2.83
C ARG A 128 0.21 17.20 -1.59
N HIS A 129 1.41 16.72 -1.27
CA HIS A 129 1.66 15.93 -0.05
C HIS A 129 1.31 16.72 1.21
N MET A 130 1.70 18.00 1.29
CA MET A 130 1.35 18.88 2.41
C MET A 130 -0.17 19.06 2.53
N ALA A 131 -0.84 19.40 1.43
CA ALA A 131 -2.30 19.56 1.40
C ALA A 131 -3.04 18.29 1.83
N GLN A 132 -2.60 17.11 1.35
CA GLN A 132 -3.17 15.83 1.75
C GLN A 132 -3.02 15.57 3.25
N ASN A 133 -1.84 15.86 3.81
CA ASN A 133 -1.57 15.69 5.23
C ASN A 133 -2.43 16.64 6.10
N MET A 134 -2.59 17.90 5.68
CA MET A 134 -3.45 18.86 6.36
C MET A 134 -4.92 18.45 6.34
N LEU A 135 -5.43 18.02 5.17
CA LEU A 135 -6.81 17.50 5.02
C LEU A 135 -7.07 16.25 5.86
N ARG A 136 -6.05 15.40 6.06
CA ARG A 136 -6.13 14.22 6.94
C ARG A 136 -6.10 14.60 8.41
N ALA A 137 -5.30 15.61 8.77
CA ALA A 137 -5.18 16.09 10.15
C ALA A 137 -6.49 16.75 10.65
N GLU A 138 -7.25 17.37 9.73
CA GLU A 138 -8.53 17.96 10.05
C GLU A 138 -9.58 16.86 10.29
N THR A 139 -10.11 16.76 11.52
CA THR A 139 -11.05 15.71 11.95
C THR A 139 -12.44 16.24 12.34
N SER A 140 -12.65 17.56 12.34
CA SER A 140 -13.95 18.15 12.72
C SER A 140 -15.09 17.77 11.77
N ARG A 141 -14.75 17.34 10.53
CA ARG A 141 -15.71 16.87 9.54
C ARG A 141 -15.39 15.46 9.07
N LYS A 142 -16.33 14.53 9.30
CA LYS A 142 -16.24 13.16 8.77
C LYS A 142 -16.64 13.14 7.28
N ALA A 143 -15.66 13.24 6.39
CA ALA A 143 -15.86 13.25 4.93
C ALA A 143 -14.65 12.62 4.22
N SER A 144 -14.82 12.18 2.96
CA SER A 144 -13.68 11.75 2.12
C SER A 144 -12.74 12.92 1.84
N LEU A 145 -11.46 12.64 1.55
CA LEU A 145 -10.47 13.66 1.22
C LEU A 145 -10.90 14.56 0.07
N ARG A 146 -11.51 13.99 -0.98
CA ARG A 146 -12.06 14.74 -2.11
C ARG A 146 -13.12 15.74 -1.66
N LYS A 147 -14.06 15.33 -0.80
CA LYS A 147 -15.07 16.25 -0.25
C LYS A 147 -14.46 17.32 0.64
N LYS A 148 -13.49 16.97 1.48
CA LYS A 148 -12.78 17.94 2.31
C LYS A 148 -12.04 18.97 1.46
N GLN A 149 -11.36 18.56 0.38
CA GLN A 149 -10.71 19.44 -0.58
C GLN A 149 -11.72 20.42 -1.22
N GLN A 150 -12.87 19.91 -1.66
CA GLN A 150 -13.94 20.74 -2.22
C GLN A 150 -14.46 21.76 -1.20
N PHE A 151 -14.70 21.35 0.04
CA PHE A 151 -15.14 22.25 1.10
C PHE A 151 -14.10 23.34 1.42
N ALA A 152 -12.81 22.98 1.46
CA ALA A 152 -11.75 23.94 1.67
C ALA A 152 -11.65 24.99 0.53
N GLY A 153 -11.93 24.56 -0.71
CA GLY A 153 -11.97 25.47 -1.85
C GLY A 153 -13.21 26.38 -1.90
N MET A 154 -14.30 26.01 -1.19
CA MET A 154 -15.57 26.76 -1.21
C MET A 154 -15.83 27.57 0.07
N CYS A 155 -15.13 27.30 1.17
CA CYS A 155 -15.39 27.89 2.48
C CYS A 155 -14.07 28.24 3.18
N SER A 156 -13.78 29.53 3.31
CA SER A 156 -12.56 30.05 3.96
C SER A 156 -12.44 29.59 5.42
N THR A 157 -13.53 29.61 6.17
CA THR A 157 -13.55 29.17 7.57
C THR A 157 -13.19 27.67 7.70
N TYR A 158 -13.56 26.86 6.73
CA TYR A 158 -13.15 25.44 6.72
C TYR A 158 -11.69 25.29 6.28
N LEU A 159 -11.23 26.09 5.33
CA LEU A 159 -9.81 26.12 4.94
C LEU A 159 -8.91 26.49 6.13
N GLU A 160 -9.29 27.50 6.94
CA GLU A 160 -8.58 27.87 8.17
C GLU A 160 -8.45 26.66 9.11
N LYS A 161 -9.53 25.91 9.35
CA LYS A 161 -9.48 24.69 10.17
C LYS A 161 -8.51 23.63 9.62
N VAL A 162 -8.45 23.47 8.31
CA VAL A 162 -7.52 22.52 7.65
C VAL A 162 -6.07 22.97 7.86
N LEU A 163 -5.79 24.27 7.70
CA LEU A 163 -4.45 24.83 7.91
C LEU A 163 -4.02 24.72 9.38
N ASP A 164 -4.89 25.09 10.31
CA ASP A 164 -4.62 25.01 11.76
C ASP A 164 -4.34 23.58 12.21
N ALA A 165 -5.16 22.60 11.74
CA ALA A 165 -4.96 21.19 12.06
C ALA A 165 -3.63 20.65 11.51
N GLY A 166 -3.22 21.09 10.32
CA GLY A 166 -1.95 20.72 9.72
C GLY A 166 -0.76 21.31 10.47
N LEU A 167 -0.81 22.59 10.82
CA LEU A 167 0.24 23.29 11.57
C LEU A 167 0.39 22.75 12.99
N ALA A 168 -0.74 22.45 13.68
CA ALA A 168 -0.69 21.85 15.00
C ALA A 168 0.03 20.51 15.03
N LYS A 169 -0.08 19.72 13.96
CA LYS A 169 0.62 18.43 13.82
C LYS A 169 2.13 18.57 13.59
N LEU A 170 2.56 19.61 12.90
CA LEU A 170 3.98 19.91 12.70
C LEU A 170 4.70 20.28 14.01
N ASN A 171 3.99 20.92 14.95
CA ASN A 171 4.53 21.30 16.25
C ASN A 171 4.65 20.14 17.26
N GLN A 172 4.21 18.92 16.89
CA GLN A 172 4.28 17.70 17.72
C GLN A 172 5.44 16.76 17.31
N ILE A 173 6.21 17.11 16.27
CA ILE A 173 7.40 16.40 15.81
C ILE A 173 8.65 17.04 16.36
#